data_62d573277610e5e5334aee9d9e50302b
#
_entry.id   62d573277610e5e5334aee9d9e50302b
#
_cell.length_a   1.000
_cell.length_b   1.000
_cell.length_c   1.000
_cell.angle_alpha   90.00
_cell.angle_beta   90.00
_cell.angle_gamma   90.00
#
_symmetry.space_group_name_H-M   'P 1'
#
loop_
_entity.id
_entity.type
_entity.pdbx_description
1 polymer ?
#
loop_
_entity_poly.entity_id
_entity_poly.type
_entity_poly.pdbx_seq_one_letter_code
_entity_poly.pdbx_strand_id
1 'polypeptide(L)'
;RIDLNDYSKAILQKYQSFDFPNGKALPVISGQKTNVHLKRVAKLCGLDKPIEVTTYHGSKRVSVIHPKHELITTHAGRRTFICNALMLGIPPDIVMKWTGHSDYKAMKPYIDITDEAKQNAMNLFNKK
;
A
#
# COMPACT_ATOMS: atom_id res chain seq x y z
N ARG A 1 3.02 19.12 0.05
CA ARG A 1 2.22 19.09 -1.18
C ARG A 1 2.43 17.74 -1.84
N ILE A 2 1.34 17.08 -2.27
CA ILE A 2 1.36 15.80 -2.97
C ILE A 2 0.73 16.02 -4.34
N ASP A 3 1.42 15.56 -5.38
CA ASP A 3 0.89 15.62 -6.74
C ASP A 3 -0.20 14.55 -6.93
N LEU A 4 -1.27 14.91 -7.61
CA LEU A 4 -2.42 14.04 -7.82
C LEU A 4 -2.47 13.60 -9.28
N ASN A 5 -2.67 12.30 -9.50
CA ASN A 5 -2.99 11.78 -10.81
C ASN A 5 -4.47 12.05 -11.17
N ASP A 6 -4.86 11.77 -12.40
CA ASP A 6 -6.20 12.09 -12.89
C ASP A 6 -7.30 11.30 -12.18
N TYR A 7 -7.04 10.05 -11.78
CA TYR A 7 -7.98 9.26 -10.97
C TYR A 7 -8.26 9.90 -9.62
N SER A 8 -7.21 10.37 -8.93
CA SER A 8 -7.35 11.03 -7.63
C SER A 8 -8.07 12.36 -7.76
N LYS A 9 -7.79 13.14 -8.82
CA LYS A 9 -8.49 14.39 -9.13
C LYS A 9 -9.98 14.13 -9.39
N ALA A 10 -10.32 13.13 -10.21
CA ALA A 10 -11.70 12.76 -10.51
C ALA A 10 -12.48 12.36 -9.25
N ILE A 11 -11.85 11.59 -8.34
CA ILE A 11 -12.47 11.24 -7.05
C ILE A 11 -12.74 12.49 -6.22
N LEU A 12 -11.78 13.39 -6.08
CA LEU A 12 -11.98 14.63 -5.32
C LEU A 12 -13.06 15.52 -5.94
N GLN A 13 -13.07 15.63 -7.25
CA GLN A 13 -14.09 16.40 -8.00
C GLN A 13 -15.50 15.83 -7.78
N LYS A 14 -15.66 14.51 -7.75
CA LYS A 14 -16.94 13.84 -7.45
C LYS A 14 -17.53 14.26 -6.11
N TYR A 15 -16.68 14.52 -5.10
CA TYR A 15 -17.11 14.87 -3.76
C TYR A 15 -17.01 16.36 -3.44
N GLN A 16 -16.63 17.21 -4.41
CA GLN A 16 -16.39 18.63 -4.21
C GLN A 16 -17.63 19.41 -3.76
N SER A 17 -18.83 18.98 -4.17
CA SER A 17 -20.11 19.62 -3.81
C SER A 17 -20.66 19.16 -2.47
N PHE A 18 -20.01 18.19 -1.80
CA PHE A 18 -20.46 17.67 -0.52
C PHE A 18 -19.71 18.36 0.63
N ASP A 19 -20.45 18.77 1.65
CA ASP A 19 -19.87 19.28 2.90
C ASP A 19 -19.73 18.14 3.92
N PHE A 20 -18.51 17.85 4.33
CA PHE A 20 -18.22 16.82 5.32
C PHE A 20 -17.79 17.43 6.65
N PRO A 21 -18.17 16.84 7.79
CA PRO A 21 -17.76 17.32 9.10
C PRO A 21 -16.24 17.48 9.21
N ASN A 22 -15.81 18.53 9.93
CA ASN A 22 -14.40 18.85 10.19
C ASN A 22 -13.57 19.18 8.93
N GLY A 23 -14.18 19.73 7.87
CA GLY A 23 -13.47 20.14 6.65
C GLY A 23 -12.83 19.00 5.87
N LYS A 24 -13.36 17.78 5.98
CA LYS A 24 -12.86 16.63 5.22
C LYS A 24 -13.25 16.75 3.75
N ALA A 25 -12.33 16.41 2.85
CA ALA A 25 -12.59 16.36 1.42
C ALA A 25 -13.34 15.09 0.97
N LEU A 26 -13.41 14.04 1.80
CA LEU A 26 -13.97 12.74 1.47
C LEU A 26 -14.75 12.15 2.66
N PRO A 27 -15.75 11.28 2.44
CA PRO A 27 -16.55 10.62 3.49
C PRO A 27 -15.73 9.52 4.18
N VAL A 28 -14.67 9.87 4.88
CA VAL A 28 -13.76 8.91 5.51
C VAL A 28 -14.27 8.53 6.89
N ILE A 29 -14.54 7.25 7.08
CA ILE A 29 -14.84 6.63 8.38
C ILE A 29 -13.55 6.40 9.18
N SER A 30 -13.66 5.99 10.46
CA SER A 30 -12.48 5.70 11.27
C SER A 30 -11.63 4.57 10.67
N GLY A 31 -10.30 4.61 10.88
CA GLY A 31 -9.38 3.58 10.38
C GLY A 31 -9.75 2.17 10.87
N GLN A 32 -10.26 2.05 12.10
CA GLN A 32 -10.74 0.77 12.64
C GLN A 32 -11.92 0.22 11.84
N LYS A 33 -12.96 1.04 11.60
CA LYS A 33 -14.13 0.65 10.79
C LYS A 33 -13.71 0.32 9.35
N THR A 34 -12.81 1.11 8.77
CA THR A 34 -12.27 0.85 7.44
C THR A 34 -11.59 -0.53 7.36
N ASN A 35 -10.76 -0.88 8.34
CA ASN A 35 -10.10 -2.18 8.38
C ASN A 35 -11.10 -3.34 8.52
N VAL A 36 -12.17 -3.19 9.32
CA VAL A 36 -13.24 -4.20 9.42
C VAL A 36 -13.90 -4.41 8.06
N HIS A 37 -14.26 -3.33 7.37
CA HIS A 37 -14.86 -3.43 6.03
C HIS A 37 -13.91 -4.02 4.99
N LEU A 38 -12.63 -3.64 5.00
CA LEU A 38 -11.63 -4.22 4.10
C LEU A 38 -11.50 -5.73 4.28
N LYS A 39 -11.43 -6.23 5.51
CA LYS A 39 -11.37 -7.66 5.81
C LYS A 39 -12.62 -8.39 5.29
N ARG A 40 -13.80 -7.79 5.49
CA ARG A 40 -15.06 -8.35 4.99
C ARG A 40 -15.09 -8.43 3.47
N VAL A 41 -14.72 -7.37 2.78
CA VAL A 41 -14.62 -7.35 1.30
C VAL A 41 -13.61 -8.36 0.82
N ALA A 42 -12.41 -8.41 1.42
CA ALA A 42 -11.37 -9.38 1.07
C ALA A 42 -11.85 -10.83 1.22
N LYS A 43 -12.62 -11.13 2.27
CA LYS A 43 -13.25 -12.44 2.46
C LYS A 43 -14.26 -12.75 1.36
N LEU A 44 -15.13 -11.80 1.01
CA LEU A 44 -16.11 -11.95 -0.08
C LEU A 44 -15.43 -12.16 -1.45
N CYS A 45 -14.23 -11.61 -1.64
CA CYS A 45 -13.40 -11.82 -2.84
C CYS A 45 -12.60 -13.14 -2.82
N GLY A 46 -12.81 -14.01 -1.82
CA GLY A 46 -12.14 -15.32 -1.74
C GLY A 46 -10.65 -15.25 -1.37
N LEU A 47 -10.20 -14.18 -0.67
CA LEU A 47 -8.82 -14.08 -0.21
C LEU A 47 -8.58 -14.92 1.05
N ASP A 48 -8.79 -16.25 0.94
CA ASP A 48 -8.77 -17.17 2.08
C ASP A 48 -7.45 -17.97 2.21
N LYS A 49 -6.47 -17.73 1.33
CA LYS A 49 -5.19 -18.45 1.39
C LYS A 49 -4.60 -18.38 2.80
N PRO A 50 -4.24 -19.53 3.42
CA PRO A 50 -3.61 -19.55 4.73
C PRO A 50 -2.21 -18.90 4.68
N ILE A 51 -1.94 -18.02 5.62
CA ILE A 51 -0.65 -17.33 5.79
C ILE A 51 -0.15 -17.62 7.19
N GLU A 52 1.04 -18.19 7.30
CA GLU A 52 1.72 -18.38 8.57
C GLU A 52 2.35 -17.04 9.01
N VAL A 53 1.96 -16.59 10.20
CA VAL A 53 2.54 -15.42 10.84
C VAL A 53 3.37 -15.88 12.03
N THR A 54 4.68 -15.66 11.96
CA THR A 54 5.61 -15.99 13.04
C THR A 54 5.91 -14.75 13.88
N THR A 55 5.73 -14.87 15.18
CA THR A 55 6.10 -13.86 16.18
C THR A 55 7.10 -14.45 17.18
N TYR A 56 7.89 -13.59 17.79
CA TYR A 56 8.85 -13.99 18.83
C TYR A 56 8.47 -13.32 20.15
N HIS A 57 8.28 -14.15 21.18
CA HIS A 57 8.10 -13.71 22.56
C HIS A 57 9.37 -14.07 23.34
N GLY A 58 10.30 -13.12 23.43
CA GLY A 58 11.67 -13.40 23.87
C GLY A 58 12.37 -14.35 22.90
N SER A 59 12.88 -15.48 23.37
CA SER A 59 13.51 -16.53 22.55
C SER A 59 12.51 -17.56 21.98
N LYS A 60 11.25 -17.52 22.40
CA LYS A 60 10.23 -18.48 21.97
C LYS A 60 9.57 -18.03 20.66
N ARG A 61 9.72 -18.85 19.62
CA ARG A 61 9.01 -18.69 18.34
C ARG A 61 7.56 -19.18 18.48
N VAL A 62 6.61 -18.36 18.06
CA VAL A 62 5.20 -18.69 18.00
C VAL A 62 4.70 -18.45 16.58
N SER A 63 4.17 -19.48 15.94
CA SER A 63 3.59 -19.39 14.58
C SER A 63 2.09 -19.63 14.67
N VAL A 64 1.31 -18.75 14.03
CA VAL A 64 -0.15 -18.87 13.93
C VAL A 64 -0.54 -18.74 12.46
N ILE A 65 -1.45 -19.58 12.01
CA ILE A 65 -1.97 -19.53 10.65
C ILE A 65 -3.24 -18.67 10.64
N HIS A 66 -3.26 -17.66 9.78
CA HIS A 66 -4.39 -16.79 9.56
C HIS A 66 -4.83 -16.85 8.10
N PRO A 67 -6.13 -16.76 7.78
CA PRO A 67 -6.56 -16.56 6.40
C PRO A 67 -6.13 -15.16 5.93
N LYS A 68 -5.71 -15.05 4.67
CA LYS A 68 -5.11 -13.81 4.12
C LYS A 68 -5.99 -12.57 4.33
N HIS A 69 -7.32 -12.70 4.24
CA HIS A 69 -8.25 -11.58 4.44
C HIS A 69 -8.18 -10.98 5.86
N GLU A 70 -7.82 -11.75 6.88
CA GLU A 70 -7.68 -11.23 8.25
C GLU A 70 -6.43 -10.36 8.44
N LEU A 71 -5.44 -10.50 7.59
CA LEU A 71 -4.19 -9.74 7.64
C LEU A 71 -4.24 -8.43 6.86
N ILE A 72 -5.29 -8.20 6.06
CA ILE A 72 -5.42 -7.00 5.25
C ILE A 72 -5.82 -5.80 6.11
N THR A 73 -5.10 -4.70 5.92
CA THR A 73 -5.38 -3.41 6.56
C THR A 73 -5.25 -2.28 5.53
N THR A 74 -5.65 -1.06 5.89
CA THR A 74 -5.43 0.14 5.07
C THR A 74 -3.96 0.35 4.68
N HIS A 75 -3.04 -0.14 5.50
CA HIS A 75 -1.60 -0.07 5.21
C HIS A 75 -1.22 -0.90 3.98
N ALA A 76 -2.00 -1.94 3.64
CA ALA A 76 -1.78 -2.71 2.42
C ALA A 76 -1.90 -1.84 1.15
N GLY A 77 -2.86 -0.90 1.11
CA GLY A 77 -3.00 0.05 0.00
C GLY A 77 -1.75 0.91 -0.19
N ARG A 78 -1.19 1.43 0.92
CA ARG A 78 0.06 2.19 0.88
C ARG A 78 1.23 1.34 0.36
N ARG A 79 1.36 0.11 0.83
CA ARG A 79 2.40 -0.83 0.36
C ARG A 79 2.26 -1.13 -1.12
N THR A 80 1.04 -1.41 -1.59
CA THR A 80 0.75 -1.65 -3.00
C THR A 80 1.12 -0.44 -3.86
N PHE A 81 0.78 0.78 -3.42
CA PHE A 81 1.17 2.00 -4.12
C PHE A 81 2.69 2.10 -4.28
N ILE A 82 3.44 1.88 -3.20
CA ILE A 82 4.91 1.95 -3.21
C ILE A 82 5.48 0.91 -4.18
N CYS A 83 5.07 -0.36 -4.05
CA CYS A 83 5.56 -1.43 -4.92
C CYS A 83 5.26 -1.13 -6.39
N ASN A 84 4.02 -0.74 -6.72
CA ASN A 84 3.63 -0.43 -8.09
C ASN A 84 4.42 0.77 -8.65
N ALA A 85 4.63 1.82 -7.84
CA ALA A 85 5.42 2.98 -8.26
C ALA A 85 6.86 2.60 -8.60
N LEU A 86 7.49 1.76 -7.76
CA LEU A 86 8.85 1.27 -7.99
C LEU A 86 8.92 0.33 -9.22
N MET A 87 7.91 -0.52 -9.41
CA MET A 87 7.81 -1.39 -10.60
C MET A 87 7.65 -0.59 -11.90
N LEU A 88 6.98 0.56 -11.84
CA LEU A 88 6.89 1.50 -12.96
C LEU A 88 8.19 2.28 -13.21
N GLY A 89 9.24 2.04 -12.43
CA GLY A 89 10.53 2.72 -12.55
C GLY A 89 10.57 4.11 -11.94
N ILE A 90 9.59 4.48 -11.12
CA ILE A 90 9.59 5.78 -10.43
C ILE A 90 10.70 5.75 -9.36
N PRO A 91 11.60 6.76 -9.34
CA PRO A 91 12.70 6.81 -8.39
C PRO A 91 12.22 6.75 -6.92
N PRO A 92 12.90 5.98 -6.05
CA PRO A 92 12.49 5.81 -4.66
C PRO A 92 12.38 7.13 -3.88
N ASP A 93 13.22 8.11 -4.15
CA ASP A 93 13.21 9.42 -3.50
C ASP A 93 11.92 10.22 -3.82
N ILE A 94 11.37 10.07 -5.02
CA ILE A 94 10.08 10.65 -5.41
C ILE A 94 8.95 9.95 -4.67
N VAL A 95 8.97 8.61 -4.64
CA VAL A 95 7.97 7.81 -3.92
C VAL A 95 7.98 8.14 -2.42
N MET A 96 9.16 8.34 -1.84
CA MET A 96 9.31 8.76 -0.43
C MET A 96 8.64 10.11 -0.16
N LYS A 97 8.81 11.10 -1.04
CA LYS A 97 8.15 12.41 -0.93
C LYS A 97 6.63 12.30 -0.94
N TRP A 98 6.07 11.49 -1.83
CA TRP A 98 4.62 11.26 -1.91
C TRP A 98 4.06 10.51 -0.70
N THR A 99 4.84 9.59 -0.16
CA THR A 99 4.41 8.75 0.95
C THR A 99 4.83 9.29 2.32
N GLY A 100 5.64 10.36 2.37
CA GLY A 100 6.10 10.98 3.60
C GLY A 100 7.09 10.13 4.40
N HIS A 101 7.86 9.26 3.72
CA HIS A 101 8.96 8.55 4.37
C HIS A 101 10.18 9.48 4.49
N SER A 102 10.70 9.62 5.70
CA SER A 102 11.89 10.41 5.99
C SER A 102 13.19 9.61 5.92
N ASP A 103 13.11 8.28 6.01
CA ASP A 103 14.26 7.38 6.04
C ASP A 103 14.20 6.35 4.90
N TYR A 104 15.30 6.25 4.15
CA TYR A 104 15.46 5.25 3.10
C TYR A 104 15.40 3.80 3.62
N LYS A 105 15.78 3.56 4.87
CA LYS A 105 15.64 2.24 5.50
C LYS A 105 14.19 1.75 5.51
N ALA A 106 13.24 2.68 5.64
CA ALA A 106 11.81 2.34 5.59
C ALA A 106 11.36 1.89 4.18
N MET A 107 12.10 2.26 3.13
CA MET A 107 11.84 1.85 1.74
C MET A 107 12.52 0.53 1.35
N LYS A 108 13.59 0.15 2.06
CA LYS A 108 14.39 -1.03 1.72
C LYS A 108 13.57 -2.31 1.50
N PRO A 109 12.56 -2.66 2.36
CA PRO A 109 11.75 -3.87 2.15
C PRO A 109 10.95 -3.87 0.85
N TYR A 110 10.67 -2.70 0.28
CA TYR A 110 9.94 -2.56 -0.98
C TYR A 110 10.86 -2.60 -2.20
N ILE A 111 12.10 -2.13 -2.05
CA ILE A 111 13.11 -2.10 -3.11
C ILE A 111 13.67 -3.51 -3.34
N ASP A 112 13.89 -4.28 -2.27
CA ASP A 112 14.44 -5.63 -2.34
C ASP A 112 13.46 -6.66 -2.95
N ILE A 113 12.15 -6.34 -3.00
CA ILE A 113 11.11 -7.25 -3.54
C ILE A 113 11.11 -7.26 -5.09
N THR A 114 11.77 -6.32 -5.76
CA THR A 114 11.65 -6.12 -7.21
C THR A 114 12.92 -6.50 -7.98
N ASP A 115 13.31 -7.78 -7.97
CA ASP A 115 14.31 -8.27 -8.93
C ASP A 115 13.85 -8.07 -10.39
N GLU A 116 12.54 -8.13 -10.61
CA GLU A 116 11.90 -7.82 -11.89
C GLU A 116 12.13 -6.35 -12.33
N ALA A 117 12.14 -5.40 -11.39
CA ALA A 117 12.45 -4.00 -11.68
C ALA A 117 13.92 -3.80 -12.05
N LYS A 118 14.85 -4.55 -11.46
CA LYS A 118 16.28 -4.52 -11.85
C LYS A 118 16.46 -5.01 -13.28
N GLN A 119 15.76 -6.08 -13.65
CA GLN A 119 15.83 -6.64 -15.00
C GLN A 119 15.21 -5.70 -16.04
N ASN A 120 14.07 -5.07 -15.70
CA ASN A 120 13.44 -4.07 -16.55
C ASN A 120 14.31 -2.82 -16.71
N ALA A 121 14.98 -2.36 -15.65
CA ALA A 121 15.92 -1.24 -15.72
C ALA A 121 17.11 -1.56 -16.64
N MET A 122 17.66 -2.77 -16.55
CA MET A 122 18.74 -3.19 -17.45
C MET A 122 18.30 -3.26 -18.91
N ASN A 123 17.05 -3.67 -19.17
CA ASN A 123 16.49 -3.70 -20.51
C ASN A 123 16.32 -2.30 -21.14
N LEU A 124 16.27 -1.22 -20.35
CA LEU A 124 16.23 0.15 -20.88
C LEU A 124 17.53 0.52 -21.62
N PHE A 125 18.68 -0.05 -21.24
CA PHE A 125 19.94 0.15 -21.96
C PHE A 125 19.96 -0.53 -23.33
N ASN A 126 19.11 -1.52 -23.56
CA ASN A 126 19.01 -2.25 -24.83
C ASN A 126 18.10 -1.54 -25.86
N LYS A 127 17.34 -0.52 -25.42
CA LYS A 127 16.51 0.30 -26.33
C LYS A 127 17.39 1.44 -26.86
N LYS A 128 18.04 1.19 -28.01
CA LYS A 128 18.60 2.24 -28.87
C LYS A 128 17.53 2.72 -29.84
#